data_1b64490669fb7a039632482d31410ccf
#
_entry.id   1b64490669fb7a039632482d31410ccf
#
_cell.length_a   1.000
_cell.length_b   1.000
_cell.length_c   1.000
_cell.angle_alpha   90.00
_cell.angle_beta   90.00
_cell.angle_gamma   90.00
#
_symmetry.space_group_name_H-M   'P 1'
#
loop_
_entity.id
_entity.type
_entity.pdbx_description
1 polymer ?
#
loop_
_entity_poly.entity_id
_entity_poly.type
_entity_poly.pdbx_seq_one_letter_code
_entity_poly.pdbx_strand_id
1 'polypeptide(L)'
;MSNEKREFSQRLRAAMRAIGMVERPSVLEREFNANFWGRSVSFQAVSRWMNGKSIPTQDKLQVLAALLRMEPHALRYGERAARRARIHERGLPAWLSTADRQDRAAVEAFMALPPAQRKLARELIISLAKSSRR
;
A
#
# COMPACT_ATOMS: atom_id res chain seq x y z
N MET A 1 15.76 17.67 0.77
CA MET A 1 15.88 16.80 1.95
C MET A 1 14.67 15.92 2.07
N SER A 2 14.92 14.64 2.19
CA SER A 2 13.83 13.68 2.28
C SER A 2 13.24 13.68 3.68
N ASN A 3 11.93 13.98 3.79
CA ASN A 3 11.18 13.85 5.04
C ASN A 3 10.64 12.43 5.24
N GLU A 4 10.94 11.52 4.30
CA GLU A 4 10.42 10.16 4.34
C GLU A 4 10.82 9.40 5.61
N LYS A 5 12.09 9.50 5.99
CA LYS A 5 12.60 8.83 7.19
C LYS A 5 11.93 9.36 8.46
N ARG A 6 11.73 10.66 8.51
CA ARG A 6 11.07 11.33 9.63
C ARG A 6 9.60 10.95 9.71
N GLU A 7 8.92 10.99 8.59
CA GLU A 7 7.51 10.61 8.50
C GLU A 7 7.31 9.14 8.85
N PHE A 8 8.20 8.28 8.39
CA PHE A 8 8.19 6.88 8.77
C PHE A 8 8.32 6.71 10.28
N SER A 9 9.27 7.40 10.91
CA SER A 9 9.46 7.32 12.36
C SER A 9 8.21 7.74 13.14
N GLN A 10 7.52 8.76 12.66
CA GLN A 10 6.29 9.24 13.27
C GLN A 10 5.17 8.21 13.17
N ARG A 11 5.02 7.58 11.99
CA ARG A 11 4.04 6.52 11.79
C ARG A 11 4.34 5.29 12.63
N LEU A 12 5.63 4.93 12.73
CA LEU A 12 6.08 3.80 13.53
C LEU A 12 5.72 4.01 15.01
N ARG A 13 6.03 5.18 15.55
CA ARG A 13 5.70 5.52 16.94
C ARG A 13 4.21 5.56 17.19
N ALA A 14 3.45 6.14 16.27
CA ALA A 14 1.99 6.20 16.37
C ALA A 14 1.37 4.80 16.33
N ALA A 15 1.88 3.91 15.48
CA ALA A 15 1.41 2.54 15.40
C ALA A 15 1.71 1.75 16.69
N MET A 16 2.87 1.99 17.29
CA MET A 16 3.22 1.38 18.58
C MET A 16 2.23 1.82 19.66
N ARG A 17 1.92 3.11 19.73
CA ARG A 17 0.94 3.63 20.70
C ARG A 17 -0.45 3.02 20.47
N ALA A 18 -0.84 2.87 19.22
CA ALA A 18 -2.16 2.37 18.87
C ALA A 18 -2.40 0.94 19.38
N ILE A 19 -1.36 0.12 19.46
CA ILE A 19 -1.48 -1.26 19.96
C ILE A 19 -1.04 -1.39 21.43
N GLY A 20 -0.76 -0.27 22.09
CA GLY A 20 -0.35 -0.28 23.50
C GLY A 20 1.10 -0.66 23.74
N MET A 21 1.95 -0.61 22.72
CA MET A 21 3.36 -0.89 22.85
C MET A 21 4.11 0.38 23.30
N VAL A 22 4.99 0.22 24.29
CA VAL A 22 5.79 1.35 24.78
C VAL A 22 6.75 1.81 23.69
N GLU A 23 6.83 3.13 23.47
CA GLU A 23 7.68 3.75 22.44
C GLU A 23 9.15 3.78 22.85
N ARG A 24 9.76 2.61 22.99
CA ARG A 24 11.18 2.47 23.31
C ARG A 24 11.85 1.54 22.33
N PRO A 25 13.05 1.87 21.84
CA PRO A 25 13.75 0.98 20.91
C PRO A 25 13.99 -0.42 21.47
N SER A 26 14.27 -0.53 22.78
CA SER A 26 14.50 -1.84 23.41
C SER A 26 13.26 -2.74 23.37
N VAL A 27 12.09 -2.15 23.52
CA VAL A 27 10.82 -2.89 23.46
C VAL A 27 10.56 -3.38 22.05
N LEU A 28 10.70 -2.48 21.07
CA LEU A 28 10.49 -2.83 19.66
C LEU A 28 11.53 -3.86 19.19
N GLU A 29 12.78 -3.70 19.57
CA GLU A 29 13.85 -4.65 19.25
C GLU A 29 13.49 -6.05 19.73
N ARG A 30 13.08 -6.19 20.98
CA ARG A 30 12.72 -7.47 21.56
C ARG A 30 11.55 -8.12 20.82
N GLU A 31 10.48 -7.37 20.60
CA GLU A 31 9.29 -7.88 19.94
C GLU A 31 9.56 -8.21 18.47
N PHE A 32 10.33 -7.40 17.78
CA PHE A 32 10.71 -7.64 16.40
C PHE A 32 11.53 -8.92 16.27
N ASN A 33 12.59 -9.06 17.08
CA ASN A 33 13.49 -10.20 17.01
C ASN A 33 12.80 -11.52 17.41
N ALA A 34 11.78 -11.43 18.26
CA ALA A 34 10.98 -12.60 18.62
C ALA A 34 10.12 -13.12 17.47
N ASN A 35 9.79 -12.26 16.52
CA ASN A 35 8.89 -12.58 15.40
C ASN A 35 9.58 -12.64 14.04
N PHE A 36 10.84 -12.25 13.96
CA PHE A 36 11.60 -12.25 12.72
C PHE A 36 12.42 -13.54 12.60
N TRP A 37 12.21 -14.27 11.52
CA TRP A 37 12.87 -15.55 11.26
C TRP A 37 14.31 -15.39 10.75
N GLY A 38 14.69 -14.19 10.31
CA GLY A 38 16.02 -13.89 9.81
C GLY A 38 16.99 -13.50 10.92
N ARG A 39 18.08 -12.89 10.51
CA ARG A 39 19.09 -12.41 11.45
C ARG A 39 18.54 -11.29 12.34
N SER A 40 18.78 -11.38 13.63
CA SER A 40 18.35 -10.37 14.59
C SER A 40 18.85 -8.97 14.22
N VAL A 41 18.00 -7.96 14.42
CA VAL A 41 18.40 -6.57 14.24
C VAL A 41 19.01 -6.04 15.54
N SER A 42 19.90 -5.06 15.42
CA SER A 42 20.54 -4.45 16.57
C SER A 42 19.65 -3.35 17.16
N PHE A 43 19.93 -3.01 18.41
CA PHE A 43 19.29 -1.87 19.08
C PHE A 43 19.51 -0.57 18.27
N GLN A 44 20.72 -0.38 17.74
CA GLN A 44 21.04 0.80 16.94
C GLN A 44 20.16 0.89 15.68
N ALA A 45 19.94 -0.24 15.01
CA ALA A 45 19.08 -0.25 13.83
C ALA A 45 17.65 0.17 14.17
N VAL A 46 17.07 -0.41 15.22
CA VAL A 46 15.71 -0.07 15.68
C VAL A 46 15.63 1.38 16.12
N SER A 47 16.62 1.85 16.85
CA SER A 47 16.70 3.23 17.31
C SER A 47 16.73 4.19 16.12
N ARG A 48 17.46 3.85 15.05
CA ARG A 48 17.50 4.67 13.82
C ARG A 48 16.14 4.73 13.15
N TRP A 49 15.39 3.63 13.12
CA TRP A 49 14.03 3.63 12.58
C TRP A 49 13.12 4.57 13.36
N MET A 50 13.21 4.53 14.68
CA MET A 50 12.35 5.32 15.56
C MET A 50 12.74 6.80 15.62
N ASN A 51 13.94 7.14 15.22
CA ASN A 51 14.47 8.52 15.30
C ASN A 51 14.59 9.20 13.91
N GLY A 52 14.01 8.58 12.87
CA GLY A 52 14.00 9.19 11.55
C GLY A 52 15.35 9.19 10.85
N LYS A 53 16.21 8.22 11.16
CA LYS A 53 17.55 8.12 10.58
C LYS A 53 17.64 7.10 9.47
N SER A 54 16.80 6.08 9.48
CA SER A 54 16.76 5.05 8.43
C SER A 54 15.39 4.40 8.36
N ILE A 55 15.15 3.74 7.23
CA ILE A 55 13.92 2.99 6.99
C ILE A 55 14.32 1.52 6.82
N PRO A 56 13.58 0.57 7.44
CA PRO A 56 13.91 -0.84 7.30
C PRO A 56 13.75 -1.33 5.85
N THR A 57 14.45 -2.41 5.53
CA THR A 57 14.30 -3.09 4.24
C THR A 57 12.91 -3.72 4.16
N GLN A 58 12.50 -4.11 2.94
CA GLN A 58 11.14 -4.59 2.68
C GLN A 58 10.77 -5.82 3.54
N ASP A 59 11.69 -6.76 3.70
CA ASP A 59 11.47 -7.97 4.51
C ASP A 59 11.19 -7.61 5.98
N LYS A 60 11.98 -6.70 6.53
CA LYS A 60 11.82 -6.23 7.90
C LYS A 60 10.56 -5.38 8.07
N LEU A 61 10.26 -4.59 7.05
CA LEU A 61 9.06 -3.75 7.03
C LEU A 61 7.79 -4.60 7.10
N GLN A 62 7.75 -5.73 6.40
CA GLN A 62 6.61 -6.65 6.44
C GLN A 62 6.41 -7.23 7.84
N VAL A 63 7.49 -7.62 8.51
CA VAL A 63 7.42 -8.15 9.88
C VAL A 63 6.96 -7.06 10.84
N LEU A 64 7.50 -5.84 10.72
CA LEU A 64 7.08 -4.70 11.53
C LEU A 64 5.59 -4.42 11.37
N ALA A 65 5.11 -4.39 10.14
CA ALA A 65 3.70 -4.11 9.85
C ALA A 65 2.79 -5.18 10.47
N ALA A 66 3.15 -6.44 10.34
CA ALA A 66 2.40 -7.54 10.96
C ALA A 66 2.38 -7.40 12.49
N LEU A 67 3.52 -7.07 13.08
CA LEU A 67 3.66 -6.86 14.53
C LEU A 67 2.78 -5.69 15.01
N LEU A 68 2.73 -4.62 14.23
CA LEU A 68 1.97 -3.41 14.53
C LEU A 68 0.53 -3.47 14.02
N ARG A 69 0.12 -4.60 13.44
CA ARG A 69 -1.24 -4.85 12.93
C ARG A 69 -1.68 -3.84 11.89
N MET A 70 -0.81 -3.53 10.95
CA MET A 70 -1.12 -2.62 9.87
C MET A 70 -0.53 -3.12 8.55
N GLU A 71 -0.97 -2.52 7.46
CA GLU A 71 -0.51 -2.85 6.13
C GLU A 71 0.91 -2.30 5.91
N PRO A 72 1.85 -3.08 5.33
CA PRO A 72 3.22 -2.61 5.10
C PRO A 72 3.29 -1.32 4.31
N HIS A 73 2.48 -1.17 3.28
CA HIS A 73 2.45 0.04 2.46
C HIS A 73 2.01 1.26 3.29
N ALA A 74 1.04 1.07 4.18
CA ALA A 74 0.56 2.13 5.08
C ALA A 74 1.66 2.56 6.05
N LEU A 75 2.42 1.62 6.59
CA LEU A 75 3.53 1.90 7.48
C LEU A 75 4.65 2.68 6.76
N ARG A 76 4.99 2.24 5.55
CA ARG A 76 6.10 2.81 4.77
C ARG A 76 5.77 4.18 4.17
N TYR A 77 4.55 4.34 3.65
CA TYR A 77 4.17 5.52 2.87
C TYR A 77 2.99 6.31 3.43
N GLY A 78 2.26 5.76 4.41
CA GLY A 78 1.10 6.39 5.01
C GLY A 78 -0.22 5.81 4.50
N GLU A 79 -1.28 6.03 5.27
CA GLU A 79 -2.62 5.50 4.97
C GLU A 79 -3.20 6.01 3.65
N ARG A 80 -2.95 7.27 3.33
CA ARG A 80 -3.45 7.86 2.09
C ARG A 80 -2.85 7.19 0.86
N ALA A 81 -1.53 6.94 0.89
CA ALA A 81 -0.84 6.26 -0.20
C ALA A 81 -1.28 4.79 -0.31
N ALA A 82 -1.46 4.10 0.82
CA ALA A 82 -1.95 2.73 0.86
C ALA A 82 -3.36 2.63 0.29
N ARG A 83 -4.22 3.58 0.63
CA ARG A 83 -5.59 3.63 0.11
C ARG A 83 -5.61 3.83 -1.40
N ARG A 84 -4.78 4.73 -1.91
CA ARG A 84 -4.65 4.95 -3.35
C ARG A 84 -4.18 3.69 -4.08
N ALA A 85 -3.21 3.00 -3.53
CA ALA A 85 -2.70 1.75 -4.09
C ALA A 85 -3.79 0.67 -4.13
N ARG A 86 -4.56 0.51 -3.05
CA ARG A 86 -5.67 -0.45 -2.99
C ARG A 86 -6.76 -0.14 -4.01
N ILE A 87 -7.12 1.13 -4.15
CA ILE A 87 -8.12 1.57 -5.12
C ILE A 87 -7.63 1.27 -6.53
N HIS A 88 -6.37 1.57 -6.81
CA HIS A 88 -5.77 1.31 -8.11
C HIS A 88 -5.77 -0.19 -8.44
N GLU A 89 -5.37 -1.04 -7.49
CA GLU A 89 -5.34 -2.49 -7.69
C GLU A 89 -6.72 -3.10 -7.84
N ARG A 90 -7.70 -2.66 -7.03
CA ARG A 90 -9.05 -3.23 -7.04
C ARG A 90 -9.96 -2.60 -8.08
N GLY A 91 -9.74 -1.33 -8.40
CA GLY A 91 -10.55 -0.60 -9.35
C GLY A 91 -10.23 -0.91 -10.80
N LEU A 92 -9.04 -1.42 -11.08
CA LEU A 92 -8.57 -1.70 -12.42
C LEU A 92 -8.24 -3.19 -12.57
N PRO A 93 -8.91 -3.90 -13.50
CA PRO A 93 -8.47 -5.24 -13.86
C PRO A 93 -7.03 -5.24 -14.36
N ALA A 94 -6.33 -6.38 -14.22
CA ALA A 94 -4.91 -6.48 -14.59
C ALA A 94 -4.64 -6.06 -16.04
N TRP A 95 -5.56 -6.34 -16.97
CA TRP A 95 -5.40 -5.96 -18.37
C TRP A 95 -5.40 -4.46 -18.59
N LEU A 96 -6.02 -3.67 -17.70
CA LEU A 96 -6.02 -2.20 -17.80
C LEU A 96 -4.66 -1.58 -17.49
N SER A 97 -3.79 -2.30 -16.79
CA SER A 97 -2.44 -1.79 -16.52
C SER A 97 -1.60 -1.70 -17.79
N THR A 98 -1.94 -2.50 -18.82
CA THR A 98 -1.29 -2.50 -20.13
C THR A 98 -2.02 -1.65 -21.16
N ALA A 99 -3.20 -1.12 -20.81
CA ALA A 99 -3.99 -0.28 -21.70
C ALA A 99 -3.37 1.11 -21.82
N ASP A 100 -3.51 1.73 -22.98
CA ASP A 100 -3.02 3.07 -23.19
C ASP A 100 -3.92 4.12 -22.49
N ARG A 101 -3.49 5.39 -22.56
CA ARG A 101 -4.19 6.48 -21.88
C ARG A 101 -5.61 6.70 -22.42
N GLN A 102 -5.79 6.52 -23.72
CA GLN A 102 -7.10 6.68 -24.35
C GLN A 102 -8.06 5.59 -23.92
N ASP A 103 -7.59 4.34 -23.82
CA ASP A 103 -8.38 3.22 -23.34
C ASP A 103 -8.84 3.45 -21.90
N ARG A 104 -7.95 3.95 -21.05
CA ARG A 104 -8.28 4.25 -19.65
C ARG A 104 -9.33 5.37 -19.57
N ALA A 105 -9.19 6.39 -20.37
CA ALA A 105 -10.15 7.51 -20.43
C ALA A 105 -11.53 7.01 -20.88
N ALA A 106 -11.57 6.09 -21.85
CA ALA A 106 -12.82 5.49 -22.31
C ALA A 106 -13.52 4.69 -21.20
N VAL A 107 -12.75 3.89 -20.43
CA VAL A 107 -13.31 3.13 -19.30
C VAL A 107 -13.83 4.06 -18.22
N GLU A 108 -13.10 5.12 -17.90
CA GLU A 108 -13.53 6.12 -16.91
C GLU A 108 -14.81 6.82 -17.34
N ALA A 109 -14.91 7.20 -18.62
CA ALA A 109 -16.10 7.81 -19.17
C ALA A 109 -17.30 6.85 -19.10
N PHE A 110 -17.07 5.57 -19.41
CA PHE A 110 -18.11 4.52 -19.31
C PHE A 110 -18.63 4.40 -17.87
N MET A 111 -17.72 4.34 -16.89
CA MET A 111 -18.09 4.21 -15.49
C MET A 111 -18.81 5.43 -14.94
N ALA A 112 -18.61 6.59 -15.54
CA ALA A 112 -19.27 7.83 -15.15
C ALA A 112 -20.67 7.98 -15.72
N LEU A 113 -21.07 7.14 -16.69
CA LEU A 113 -22.39 7.22 -17.32
C LEU A 113 -23.51 6.84 -16.33
N PRO A 114 -24.71 7.45 -16.46
CA PRO A 114 -25.89 7.00 -15.73
C PRO A 114 -26.22 5.53 -16.08
N PRO A 115 -26.89 4.79 -15.17
CA PRO A 115 -27.15 3.35 -15.36
C PRO A 115 -27.79 2.98 -16.70
N ALA A 116 -28.76 3.77 -17.17
CA ALA A 116 -29.44 3.49 -18.45
C ALA A 116 -28.49 3.62 -19.63
N GLN A 117 -27.67 4.65 -19.66
CA GLN A 117 -26.68 4.89 -20.71
C GLN A 117 -25.55 3.88 -20.65
N ARG A 118 -25.15 3.48 -19.44
CA ARG A 118 -24.13 2.46 -19.23
C ARG A 118 -24.56 1.12 -19.81
N LYS A 119 -25.83 0.78 -19.66
CA LYS A 119 -26.41 -0.45 -20.23
C LYS A 119 -26.30 -0.45 -21.76
N LEU A 120 -26.67 0.65 -22.41
CA LEU A 120 -26.53 0.81 -23.86
C LEU A 120 -25.09 0.69 -24.33
N ALA A 121 -24.18 1.38 -23.64
CA ALA A 121 -22.75 1.32 -23.93
C ALA A 121 -22.21 -0.08 -23.80
N ARG A 122 -22.64 -0.82 -22.77
CA ARG A 122 -22.23 -2.20 -22.52
C ARG A 122 -22.67 -3.12 -23.67
N GLU A 123 -23.90 -2.98 -24.12
CA GLU A 123 -24.44 -3.75 -25.24
C GLU A 123 -23.66 -3.49 -26.53
N LEU A 124 -23.32 -2.24 -26.78
CA LEU A 124 -22.51 -1.85 -27.93
C LEU A 124 -21.11 -2.46 -27.89
N ILE A 125 -20.46 -2.39 -26.74
CA ILE A 125 -19.12 -2.96 -26.53
C ILE A 125 -19.14 -4.46 -26.78
N ILE A 126 -20.11 -5.16 -26.21
CA ILE A 126 -20.27 -6.61 -26.38
C ILE A 126 -20.51 -6.96 -27.86
N SER A 127 -21.34 -6.21 -28.55
CA SER A 127 -21.61 -6.39 -29.96
C SER A 127 -20.36 -6.25 -30.81
N LEU A 128 -19.56 -5.20 -30.56
CA LEU A 128 -18.29 -4.98 -31.24
C LEU A 128 -17.29 -6.08 -30.97
N ALA A 129 -17.22 -6.59 -29.74
CA ALA A 129 -16.34 -7.70 -29.38
C ALA A 129 -16.70 -8.97 -30.11
N LYS A 130 -18.00 -9.29 -30.25
CA LYS A 130 -18.47 -10.45 -30.99
C LYS A 130 -18.17 -10.34 -32.51
N SER A 131 -18.31 -9.14 -33.04
CA SER A 131 -18.05 -8.87 -34.45
C SER A 131 -16.56 -9.06 -34.80
N SER A 132 -15.66 -8.73 -33.87
CA SER A 132 -14.22 -8.85 -34.12
C SER A 132 -13.65 -10.25 -33.93
N ARG A 133 -14.45 -11.21 -33.44
CA ARG A 133 -14.00 -12.59 -33.20
C ARG A 133 -14.20 -13.53 -34.41
N ARG A 134 -14.53 -13.02 -35.55
CA ARG A 134 -14.66 -13.82 -36.78
C ARG A 134 -13.31 -14.10 -37.44
#